data_25dc62ef176d7abb2f03324c0435c905
#
_entry.id   25dc62ef176d7abb2f03324c0435c905
#
_cell.length_a   1.000
_cell.length_b   1.000
_cell.length_c   1.000
_cell.angle_alpha   90.00
_cell.angle_beta   90.00
_cell.angle_gamma   90.00
#
_symmetry.space_group_name_H-M   'P 1'
#
loop_
_entity.id
_entity.type
_entity.pdbx_description
1 polymer ?
#
loop_
_entity_poly.entity_id
_entity_poly.type
_entity_poly.pdbx_seq_one_letter_code
_entity_poly.pdbx_strand_id
1 'polypeptide(L)'
;MKLKKIATLLSVVALSATISANALAKESIALVISTLNNPFFVTMKDSAQKEVDKLGYDLIVLDSMDNPAKELANVQDLTVKGTRLMLINPTDSDAVGNAVLMANKAKIPVVTLDRVANKGEVVSHVASDNRLGGKMAGDYIAEKVGNDAKVIQLEGISGTSASRERGEGFKQAVDAHKLNILASQPADFDRTKGLNVMQNLLTANPAVQAVFAQNDEMALGALRALQTAGRTDVLVVGFDGTNDGIKAVNRGVLGATIAQRPDQIGIIGIQTADKILKGEKVDPTIPVELELVTQK
;
A
#
# COMPACT_ATOMS: atom_id res chain seq x y z
N MET A 1 75.74 -26.82 -58.16
CA MET A 1 75.66 -26.25 -56.81
C MET A 1 74.36 -25.50 -56.73
N LYS A 2 73.30 -26.00 -56.00
CA LYS A 2 71.93 -25.41 -55.93
C LYS A 2 71.73 -24.90 -54.53
N LEU A 3 71.59 -23.59 -54.37
CA LEU A 3 71.15 -22.97 -53.12
C LEU A 3 69.64 -23.20 -52.91
N LYS A 4 69.27 -23.81 -51.82
CA LYS A 4 67.88 -23.86 -51.39
C LYS A 4 67.55 -22.67 -50.52
N LYS A 5 66.60 -21.88 -50.97
CA LYS A 5 66.02 -20.78 -50.19
C LYS A 5 64.97 -21.38 -49.19
N ILE A 6 65.16 -21.16 -47.90
CA ILE A 6 64.26 -21.49 -46.86
C ILE A 6 63.35 -20.25 -46.66
N ALA A 7 62.05 -20.38 -46.96
CA ALA A 7 61.11 -19.36 -46.71
C ALA A 7 60.47 -19.64 -45.30
N THR A 8 60.72 -18.74 -44.36
CA THR A 8 60.16 -18.78 -43.02
C THR A 8 58.73 -18.14 -43.06
N LEU A 9 57.71 -18.94 -42.94
CA LEU A 9 56.35 -18.46 -42.75
C LEU A 9 56.19 -18.00 -41.29
N LEU A 10 56.02 -16.69 -41.04
CA LEU A 10 55.53 -16.15 -39.78
C LEU A 10 53.98 -16.26 -39.75
N SER A 11 53.47 -17.18 -38.98
CA SER A 11 52.07 -17.28 -38.69
C SER A 11 51.72 -16.28 -37.56
N VAL A 12 51.08 -15.16 -37.91
CA VAL A 12 50.50 -14.23 -36.97
C VAL A 12 49.17 -14.85 -36.48
N VAL A 13 49.19 -15.41 -35.28
CA VAL A 13 47.96 -15.80 -34.58
C VAL A 13 47.32 -14.55 -34.01
N ALA A 14 46.36 -14.01 -34.71
CA ALA A 14 45.47 -12.96 -34.17
C ALA A 14 44.57 -13.57 -33.10
N LEU A 15 44.93 -13.34 -31.82
CA LEU A 15 44.12 -13.70 -30.67
C LEU A 15 42.94 -12.72 -30.61
N SER A 16 41.83 -13.09 -31.26
CA SER A 16 40.57 -12.34 -31.16
C SER A 16 40.02 -12.53 -29.74
N ALA A 17 40.32 -11.60 -28.85
CA ALA A 17 39.66 -11.47 -27.57
C ALA A 17 38.19 -11.08 -27.86
N THR A 18 37.31 -12.06 -27.97
CA THR A 18 35.86 -11.82 -27.91
C THR A 18 35.53 -11.37 -26.48
N ILE A 19 35.48 -10.06 -26.29
CA ILE A 19 34.85 -9.47 -25.12
C ILE A 19 33.37 -9.81 -25.27
N SER A 20 32.96 -10.95 -24.68
CA SER A 20 31.56 -11.23 -24.45
C SER A 20 31.08 -10.13 -23.50
N ALA A 21 30.45 -9.10 -24.04
CA ALA A 21 29.64 -8.21 -23.26
C ALA A 21 28.50 -9.08 -22.72
N ASN A 22 28.70 -9.69 -21.53
CA ASN A 22 27.63 -10.17 -20.74
C ASN A 22 26.74 -8.93 -20.49
N ALA A 23 25.68 -8.79 -21.25
CA ALA A 23 24.56 -7.95 -20.83
C ALA A 23 24.16 -8.51 -19.47
N LEU A 24 24.67 -7.92 -18.38
CA LEU A 24 24.22 -8.25 -17.03
C LEU A 24 22.71 -8.06 -17.05
N ALA A 25 21.97 -9.16 -16.95
CA ALA A 25 20.53 -9.08 -16.79
C ALA A 25 20.29 -8.14 -15.62
N LYS A 26 19.41 -7.16 -15.83
CA LYS A 26 19.06 -6.22 -14.76
C LYS A 26 18.61 -7.00 -13.54
N GLU A 27 19.07 -6.59 -12.37
CA GLU A 27 18.59 -7.16 -11.12
C GLU A 27 17.10 -6.84 -10.96
N SER A 28 16.28 -7.81 -10.52
CA SER A 28 14.86 -7.62 -10.36
C SER A 28 14.48 -7.39 -8.91
N ILE A 29 13.63 -6.38 -8.70
CA ILE A 29 12.89 -6.15 -7.45
C ILE A 29 11.44 -6.58 -7.71
N ALA A 30 10.85 -7.33 -6.79
CA ALA A 30 9.45 -7.70 -6.90
C ALA A 30 8.57 -6.81 -6.02
N LEU A 31 7.38 -6.47 -6.50
CA LEU A 31 6.30 -5.85 -5.76
C LEU A 31 5.10 -6.81 -5.74
N VAL A 32 4.89 -7.46 -4.60
CA VAL A 32 3.69 -8.26 -4.34
C VAL A 32 2.68 -7.32 -3.69
N ILE A 33 1.60 -7.05 -4.39
CA ILE A 33 0.59 -6.09 -3.97
C ILE A 33 -0.71 -6.79 -3.58
N SER A 34 -1.40 -6.29 -2.56
CA SER A 34 -2.63 -6.90 -2.07
C SER A 34 -3.70 -6.94 -3.14
N THR A 35 -3.94 -5.81 -3.82
CA THR A 35 -4.89 -5.69 -4.92
C THR A 35 -4.59 -4.49 -5.81
N LEU A 36 -4.94 -4.59 -7.09
CA LEU A 36 -4.94 -3.45 -8.02
C LEU A 36 -6.34 -2.88 -8.27
N ASN A 37 -7.37 -3.37 -7.56
CA ASN A 37 -8.72 -2.82 -7.64
C ASN A 37 -8.87 -1.49 -6.88
N ASN A 38 -7.96 -1.19 -5.94
CA ASN A 38 -7.94 0.08 -5.22
C ASN A 38 -6.96 1.07 -5.88
N PRO A 39 -7.42 2.28 -6.27
CA PRO A 39 -6.57 3.32 -6.90
C PRO A 39 -5.36 3.72 -6.05
N PHE A 40 -5.42 3.60 -4.73
CA PHE A 40 -4.30 3.82 -3.82
C PHE A 40 -3.10 2.96 -4.20
N PHE A 41 -3.31 1.66 -4.36
CA PHE A 41 -2.24 0.72 -4.71
C PHE A 41 -1.78 0.85 -6.17
N VAL A 42 -2.64 1.28 -7.08
CA VAL A 42 -2.25 1.62 -8.46
C VAL A 42 -1.26 2.79 -8.45
N THR A 43 -1.53 3.85 -7.68
CA THR A 43 -0.61 4.99 -7.53
C THR A 43 0.72 4.56 -6.92
N MET A 44 0.71 3.73 -5.88
CA MET A 44 1.92 3.18 -5.25
C MET A 44 2.76 2.37 -6.25
N LYS A 45 2.14 1.48 -7.01
CA LYS A 45 2.78 0.69 -8.06
C LYS A 45 3.39 1.58 -9.16
N ASP A 46 2.64 2.57 -9.65
CA ASP A 46 3.08 3.43 -10.75
C ASP A 46 4.28 4.31 -10.33
N SER A 47 4.30 4.76 -9.09
CA SER A 47 5.44 5.52 -8.55
C SER A 47 6.66 4.63 -8.29
N ALA A 48 6.45 3.39 -7.80
CA ALA A 48 7.52 2.40 -7.67
C ALA A 48 8.14 2.06 -9.03
N GLN A 49 7.31 1.89 -10.09
CA GLN A 49 7.80 1.64 -11.46
C GLN A 49 8.68 2.79 -11.95
N LYS A 50 8.22 4.03 -11.80
CA LYS A 50 9.01 5.20 -12.21
C LYS A 50 10.34 5.30 -11.47
N GLU A 51 10.38 4.95 -10.20
CA GLU A 51 11.61 5.02 -9.41
C GLU A 51 12.57 3.88 -9.75
N VAL A 52 12.07 2.66 -9.95
CA VAL A 52 12.89 1.52 -10.38
C VAL A 52 13.54 1.75 -11.73
N ASP A 53 12.82 2.39 -12.67
CA ASP A 53 13.33 2.73 -13.99
C ASP A 53 14.52 3.70 -13.90
N LYS A 54 14.48 4.69 -12.98
CA LYS A 54 15.60 5.63 -12.72
C LYS A 54 16.84 4.92 -12.16
N LEU A 55 16.62 3.92 -11.29
CA LEU A 55 17.71 3.20 -10.64
C LEU A 55 18.27 2.05 -11.49
N GLY A 56 17.60 1.71 -12.60
CA GLY A 56 18.08 0.72 -13.56
C GLY A 56 17.77 -0.74 -13.18
N TYR A 57 16.82 -0.99 -12.26
CA TYR A 57 16.31 -2.34 -11.96
C TYR A 57 15.12 -2.70 -12.86
N ASP A 58 14.73 -3.97 -12.84
CA ASP A 58 13.45 -4.44 -13.37
C ASP A 58 12.45 -4.62 -12.24
N LEU A 59 11.20 -4.14 -12.39
CA LEU A 59 10.13 -4.33 -11.44
C LEU A 59 9.20 -5.45 -11.89
N ILE A 60 9.06 -6.49 -11.05
CA ILE A 60 8.07 -7.57 -11.25
C ILE A 60 6.89 -7.29 -10.33
N VAL A 61 5.73 -6.97 -10.89
CA VAL A 61 4.50 -6.71 -10.11
C VAL A 61 3.58 -7.91 -10.16
N LEU A 62 3.17 -8.39 -8.99
CA LEU A 62 2.22 -9.50 -8.84
C LEU A 62 1.04 -9.06 -7.97
N ASP A 63 -0.16 -9.08 -8.55
CA ASP A 63 -1.43 -8.78 -7.87
C ASP A 63 -1.94 -10.02 -7.14
N SER A 64 -2.17 -9.90 -5.84
CA SER A 64 -2.70 -10.98 -4.99
C SER A 64 -4.23 -11.02 -4.95
N MET A 65 -4.92 -10.01 -5.50
CA MET A 65 -6.39 -9.94 -5.58
C MET A 65 -7.08 -10.10 -4.22
N ASP A 66 -6.51 -9.51 -3.17
CA ASP A 66 -6.93 -9.64 -1.76
C ASP A 66 -7.07 -11.11 -1.30
N ASN A 67 -6.29 -12.02 -1.89
CA ASN A 67 -6.30 -13.45 -1.59
C ASN A 67 -4.95 -13.90 -0.99
N PRO A 68 -4.91 -14.26 0.31
CA PRO A 68 -3.68 -14.69 0.98
C PRO A 68 -3.03 -15.93 0.36
N ALA A 69 -3.82 -16.87 -0.19
CA ALA A 69 -3.27 -18.05 -0.84
C ALA A 69 -2.57 -17.69 -2.16
N LYS A 70 -3.13 -16.73 -2.91
CA LYS A 70 -2.50 -16.20 -4.12
C LYS A 70 -1.24 -15.40 -3.79
N GLU A 71 -1.26 -14.60 -2.71
CA GLU A 71 -0.08 -13.90 -2.21
C GLU A 71 1.07 -14.86 -1.91
N LEU A 72 0.79 -15.97 -1.19
CA LEU A 72 1.78 -17.02 -0.93
C LEU A 72 2.31 -17.65 -2.21
N ALA A 73 1.45 -17.97 -3.18
CA ALA A 73 1.86 -18.52 -4.48
C ALA A 73 2.72 -17.52 -5.27
N ASN A 74 2.36 -16.24 -5.27
CA ASN A 74 3.16 -15.17 -5.88
C ASN A 74 4.59 -15.13 -5.31
N VAL A 75 4.72 -15.17 -3.97
CA VAL A 75 6.03 -15.17 -3.31
C VAL A 75 6.80 -16.44 -3.63
N GLN A 76 6.15 -17.61 -3.69
CA GLN A 76 6.77 -18.86 -4.08
C GLN A 76 7.37 -18.78 -5.50
N ASP A 77 6.62 -18.28 -6.46
CA ASP A 77 7.09 -18.09 -7.84
C ASP A 77 8.31 -17.17 -7.92
N LEU A 78 8.31 -16.09 -7.13
CA LEU A 78 9.40 -15.14 -7.07
C LEU A 78 10.67 -15.74 -6.45
N THR A 79 10.54 -16.62 -5.45
CA THR A 79 11.70 -17.32 -4.87
C THR A 79 12.37 -18.23 -5.90
N VAL A 80 11.58 -18.89 -6.76
CA VAL A 80 12.10 -19.74 -7.83
C VAL A 80 12.78 -18.91 -8.94
N LYS A 81 12.23 -17.74 -9.25
CA LYS A 81 12.80 -16.82 -10.26
C LYS A 81 14.08 -16.12 -9.81
N GLY A 82 14.43 -16.22 -8.53
CA GLY A 82 15.66 -15.60 -8.00
C GLY A 82 15.60 -14.08 -7.91
N THR A 83 14.41 -13.53 -7.58
CA THR A 83 14.24 -12.10 -7.28
C THR A 83 15.20 -11.66 -6.18
N ARG A 84 15.81 -10.50 -6.32
CA ARG A 84 16.84 -10.01 -5.39
C ARG A 84 16.30 -9.44 -4.09
N LEU A 85 15.09 -8.87 -4.13
CA LEU A 85 14.38 -8.29 -2.98
C LEU A 85 12.88 -8.29 -3.28
N MET A 86 12.07 -8.44 -2.24
CA MET A 86 10.61 -8.37 -2.32
C MET A 86 10.08 -7.20 -1.51
N LEU A 87 9.32 -6.33 -2.18
CA LEU A 87 8.41 -5.39 -1.54
C LEU A 87 7.06 -6.09 -1.43
N ILE A 88 6.48 -6.19 -0.24
CA ILE A 88 5.21 -6.86 -0.01
C ILE A 88 4.24 -5.88 0.64
N ASN A 89 3.08 -5.67 0.02
CA ASN A 89 1.92 -5.03 0.64
C ASN A 89 0.95 -6.15 1.05
N PRO A 90 0.90 -6.52 2.33
CA PRO A 90 0.17 -7.70 2.79
C PRO A 90 -1.35 -7.67 2.54
N THR A 91 -1.92 -8.79 2.11
CA THR A 91 -3.38 -8.99 2.07
C THR A 91 -3.95 -9.15 3.48
N ASP A 92 -3.21 -9.82 4.36
CA ASP A 92 -3.51 -10.06 5.77
C ASP A 92 -2.20 -10.11 6.55
N SER A 93 -2.15 -9.45 7.72
CA SER A 93 -0.90 -9.29 8.49
C SER A 93 -0.38 -10.58 9.13
N ASP A 94 -1.26 -11.54 9.39
CA ASP A 94 -0.88 -12.86 9.94
C ASP A 94 -0.61 -13.87 8.84
N ALA A 95 -1.49 -13.93 7.83
CA ALA A 95 -1.40 -14.91 6.75
C ALA A 95 -0.13 -14.72 5.91
N VAL A 96 0.27 -13.48 5.63
CA VAL A 96 1.50 -13.15 4.89
C VAL A 96 2.77 -13.70 5.56
N GLY A 97 2.72 -14.01 6.85
CA GLY A 97 3.87 -14.53 7.60
C GLY A 97 4.51 -15.75 6.97
N ASN A 98 3.72 -16.66 6.38
CA ASN A 98 4.25 -17.83 5.69
C ASN A 98 5.02 -17.44 4.40
N ALA A 99 4.55 -16.43 3.69
CA ALA A 99 5.21 -15.90 2.50
C ALA A 99 6.54 -15.23 2.87
N VAL A 100 6.55 -14.41 3.94
CA VAL A 100 7.78 -13.77 4.45
C VAL A 100 8.79 -14.82 4.89
N LEU A 101 8.39 -15.83 5.68
CA LEU A 101 9.27 -16.93 6.10
C LEU A 101 9.86 -17.70 4.92
N MET A 102 9.07 -17.88 3.84
CA MET A 102 9.55 -18.51 2.60
C MET A 102 10.63 -17.66 1.93
N ALA A 103 10.43 -16.36 1.78
CA ALA A 103 11.43 -15.44 1.25
C ALA A 103 12.70 -15.42 2.11
N ASN A 104 12.56 -15.39 3.45
CA ASN A 104 13.67 -15.44 4.39
C ASN A 104 14.49 -16.74 4.25
N LYS A 105 13.83 -17.90 4.11
CA LYS A 105 14.49 -19.18 3.86
C LYS A 105 15.30 -19.17 2.56
N ALA A 106 14.81 -18.48 1.55
CA ALA A 106 15.51 -18.27 0.27
C ALA A 106 16.58 -17.17 0.35
N LYS A 107 16.78 -16.55 1.53
CA LYS A 107 17.69 -15.41 1.76
C LYS A 107 17.37 -14.17 0.91
N ILE A 108 16.10 -13.97 0.58
CA ILE A 108 15.61 -12.81 -0.14
C ILE A 108 15.12 -11.79 0.90
N PRO A 109 15.70 -10.58 0.95
CA PRO A 109 15.24 -9.52 1.84
C PRO A 109 13.79 -9.12 1.55
N VAL A 110 13.03 -8.83 2.62
CA VAL A 110 11.65 -8.37 2.53
C VAL A 110 11.52 -6.99 3.12
N VAL A 111 10.87 -6.09 2.40
CA VAL A 111 10.38 -4.80 2.88
C VAL A 111 8.86 -4.82 2.80
N THR A 112 8.15 -4.44 3.87
CA THR A 112 6.69 -4.32 3.82
C THR A 112 6.27 -2.88 3.53
N LEU A 113 5.21 -2.73 2.74
CA LEU A 113 4.62 -1.44 2.37
C LEU A 113 3.21 -1.35 2.90
N ASP A 114 2.85 -0.19 3.49
CA ASP A 114 1.49 0.16 3.94
C ASP A 114 0.94 -0.72 5.08
N ARG A 115 1.12 -2.03 5.01
CA ARG A 115 0.64 -3.02 5.99
C ARG A 115 1.79 -3.85 6.53
N VAL A 116 1.75 -4.20 7.82
CA VAL A 116 2.79 -5.01 8.46
C VAL A 116 2.58 -6.50 8.24
N ALA A 117 3.67 -7.27 8.32
CA ALA A 117 3.66 -8.71 8.51
C ALA A 117 3.98 -9.03 9.98
N ASN A 118 3.13 -9.83 10.64
CA ASN A 118 3.29 -10.18 12.05
C ASN A 118 4.31 -11.31 12.30
N LYS A 119 4.79 -11.99 11.23
CA LYS A 119 5.73 -13.11 11.30
C LYS A 119 6.76 -13.02 10.18
N GLY A 120 7.96 -13.57 10.46
CA GLY A 120 9.09 -13.53 9.56
C GLY A 120 9.97 -12.29 9.78
N GLU A 121 11.12 -12.25 9.10
CA GLU A 121 12.06 -11.14 9.16
C GLU A 121 11.75 -10.13 8.06
N VAL A 122 11.39 -8.92 8.46
CA VAL A 122 11.17 -7.76 7.59
C VAL A 122 12.30 -6.77 7.86
N VAL A 123 13.06 -6.42 6.81
CA VAL A 123 14.23 -5.52 6.95
C VAL A 123 13.79 -4.09 7.24
N SER A 124 12.68 -3.66 6.62
CA SER A 124 12.11 -2.32 6.82
C SER A 124 10.61 -2.33 6.52
N HIS A 125 9.88 -1.43 7.19
CA HIS A 125 8.46 -1.19 6.96
C HIS A 125 8.24 0.28 6.58
N VAL A 126 7.58 0.53 5.43
CA VAL A 126 7.31 1.88 4.92
C VAL A 126 5.81 2.10 4.91
N ALA A 127 5.31 2.97 5.78
CA ALA A 127 3.87 3.24 5.91
C ALA A 127 3.58 4.57 6.59
N SER A 128 2.34 5.02 6.47
CA SER A 128 1.79 6.11 7.27
C SER A 128 1.42 5.64 8.69
N ASP A 129 1.38 6.56 9.65
CA ASP A 129 0.87 6.28 11.00
C ASP A 129 -0.65 6.15 11.00
N ASN A 130 -1.14 4.93 10.85
CA ASN A 130 -2.57 4.63 10.79
C ASN A 130 -3.33 4.99 12.09
N ARG A 131 -2.68 4.87 13.28
CA ARG A 131 -3.30 5.29 14.54
C ARG A 131 -3.48 6.79 14.59
N LEU A 132 -2.45 7.54 14.26
CA LEU A 132 -2.55 9.00 14.17
C LEU A 132 -3.66 9.39 13.20
N GLY A 133 -3.70 8.79 12.02
CA GLY A 133 -4.71 9.10 11.00
C GLY A 133 -6.13 8.77 11.44
N GLY A 134 -6.36 7.63 12.09
CA GLY A 134 -7.66 7.29 12.68
C GLY A 134 -8.10 8.29 13.75
N LYS A 135 -7.16 8.72 14.60
CA LYS A 135 -7.42 9.77 15.60
C LYS A 135 -7.77 11.11 14.94
N MET A 136 -7.01 11.54 13.93
CA MET A 136 -7.28 12.77 13.17
C MET A 136 -8.69 12.78 12.58
N ALA A 137 -9.17 11.65 12.06
CA ALA A 137 -10.53 11.55 11.53
C ALA A 137 -11.60 11.77 12.62
N GLY A 138 -11.43 11.18 13.79
CA GLY A 138 -12.34 11.34 14.92
C GLY A 138 -12.29 12.76 15.51
N ASP A 139 -11.10 13.34 15.65
CA ASP A 139 -10.93 14.73 16.12
C ASP A 139 -11.63 15.71 15.17
N TYR A 140 -11.52 15.53 13.86
CA TYR A 140 -12.20 16.34 12.86
C TYR A 140 -13.74 16.20 12.94
N ILE A 141 -14.25 14.97 13.16
CA ILE A 141 -15.69 14.75 13.35
C ILE A 141 -16.16 15.53 14.59
N ALA A 142 -15.46 15.43 15.71
CA ALA A 142 -15.80 16.16 16.92
C ALA A 142 -15.76 17.68 16.73
N GLU A 143 -14.79 18.21 15.99
CA GLU A 143 -14.69 19.63 15.64
C GLU A 143 -15.91 20.12 14.83
N LYS A 144 -16.36 19.32 13.84
CA LYS A 144 -17.41 19.76 12.90
C LYS A 144 -18.82 19.46 13.37
N VAL A 145 -19.04 18.36 14.08
CA VAL A 145 -20.37 17.91 14.50
C VAL A 145 -20.61 18.15 16.00
N GLY A 146 -19.54 18.18 16.77
CA GLY A 146 -19.56 18.37 18.22
C GLY A 146 -19.24 17.09 18.98
N ASN A 147 -18.96 17.26 20.27
CA ASN A 147 -18.85 16.16 21.21
C ASN A 147 -20.20 15.42 21.29
N ASP A 148 -20.17 14.15 21.69
CA ASP A 148 -21.34 13.26 21.75
C ASP A 148 -22.00 12.98 20.37
N ALA A 149 -21.35 13.37 19.23
CA ALA A 149 -21.87 13.09 17.89
C ALA A 149 -22.11 11.59 17.67
N LYS A 150 -23.23 11.28 17.02
CA LYS A 150 -23.63 9.90 16.66
C LYS A 150 -22.94 9.47 15.38
N VAL A 151 -22.04 8.49 15.49
CA VAL A 151 -21.12 8.11 14.42
C VAL A 151 -21.31 6.66 13.99
N ILE A 152 -21.21 6.40 12.68
CA ILE A 152 -21.03 5.06 12.12
C ILE A 152 -19.58 4.93 11.64
N GLN A 153 -18.98 3.78 11.91
CA GLN A 153 -17.65 3.43 11.36
C GLN A 153 -17.80 2.33 10.30
N LEU A 154 -17.22 2.56 9.12
CA LEU A 154 -17.01 1.52 8.11
C LEU A 154 -15.56 1.06 8.18
N GLU A 155 -15.39 -0.21 8.56
CA GLU A 155 -14.07 -0.81 8.76
C GLU A 155 -13.50 -1.39 7.47
N GLY A 156 -12.18 -1.43 7.37
CA GLY A 156 -11.47 -2.08 6.29
C GLY A 156 -11.49 -3.60 6.39
N ILE A 157 -10.57 -4.25 5.65
CA ILE A 157 -10.42 -5.71 5.67
C ILE A 157 -9.93 -6.14 7.06
N SER A 158 -10.72 -6.99 7.71
CA SER A 158 -10.33 -7.63 8.96
C SER A 158 -9.02 -8.42 8.78
N GLY A 159 -8.10 -8.34 9.76
CA GLY A 159 -6.79 -8.98 9.68
C GLY A 159 -5.68 -8.07 9.13
N THR A 160 -6.00 -6.95 8.48
CA THR A 160 -4.98 -5.96 8.08
C THR A 160 -4.60 -5.05 9.25
N SER A 161 -3.31 -4.71 9.36
CA SER A 161 -2.83 -3.72 10.33
C SER A 161 -3.46 -2.35 10.09
N ALA A 162 -3.65 -1.96 8.83
CA ALA A 162 -4.25 -0.68 8.47
C ALA A 162 -5.67 -0.52 9.05
N SER A 163 -6.53 -1.54 8.90
CA SER A 163 -7.89 -1.48 9.46
C SER A 163 -7.87 -1.43 10.99
N ARG A 164 -7.09 -2.30 11.61
CA ARG A 164 -6.97 -2.36 13.08
C ARG A 164 -6.48 -1.03 13.66
N GLU A 165 -5.39 -0.50 13.12
CA GLU A 165 -4.73 0.70 13.66
C GLU A 165 -5.56 1.97 13.42
N ARG A 166 -6.22 2.11 12.25
CA ARG A 166 -7.20 3.21 12.02
C ARG A 166 -8.36 3.13 13.00
N GLY A 167 -8.86 1.93 13.27
CA GLY A 167 -9.92 1.71 14.28
C GLY A 167 -9.46 2.05 15.69
N GLU A 168 -8.25 1.64 16.10
CA GLU A 168 -7.66 1.97 17.40
C GLU A 168 -7.47 3.48 17.58
N GLY A 169 -6.94 4.16 16.55
CA GLY A 169 -6.80 5.62 16.58
C GLY A 169 -8.12 6.35 16.64
N PHE A 170 -9.10 5.91 15.84
CA PHE A 170 -10.46 6.46 15.89
C PHE A 170 -11.10 6.29 17.27
N LYS A 171 -10.92 5.12 17.89
CA LYS A 171 -11.40 4.87 19.26
C LYS A 171 -10.79 5.84 20.27
N GLN A 172 -9.52 6.22 20.14
CA GLN A 172 -8.92 7.24 21.02
C GLN A 172 -9.65 8.58 20.94
N ALA A 173 -10.02 9.02 19.73
CA ALA A 173 -10.80 10.23 19.55
C ALA A 173 -12.26 10.06 20.06
N VAL A 174 -12.87 8.89 19.84
CA VAL A 174 -14.19 8.54 20.38
C VAL A 174 -14.20 8.69 21.90
N ASP A 175 -13.21 8.13 22.58
CA ASP A 175 -13.11 8.20 24.05
C ASP A 175 -12.85 9.63 24.53
N ALA A 176 -11.99 10.40 23.83
CA ALA A 176 -11.63 11.76 24.18
C ALA A 176 -12.80 12.75 24.01
N HIS A 177 -13.56 12.62 22.95
CA HIS A 177 -14.66 13.52 22.59
C HIS A 177 -16.05 12.96 22.92
N LYS A 178 -16.12 11.76 23.55
CA LYS A 178 -17.34 11.07 23.91
C LYS A 178 -18.26 10.80 22.71
N LEU A 179 -17.69 10.58 21.52
CA LEU A 179 -18.47 10.24 20.34
C LEU A 179 -19.27 8.95 20.58
N ASN A 180 -20.51 8.93 20.10
CA ASN A 180 -21.39 7.78 20.26
C ASN A 180 -21.37 6.91 19.00
N ILE A 181 -20.62 5.79 19.04
CA ILE A 181 -20.60 4.83 17.94
C ILE A 181 -21.91 4.04 17.91
N LEU A 182 -22.76 4.36 16.93
CA LEU A 182 -24.04 3.64 16.71
C LEU A 182 -23.82 2.27 16.11
N ALA A 183 -22.83 2.13 15.22
CA ALA A 183 -22.45 0.88 14.59
C ALA A 183 -21.03 0.95 14.05
N SER A 184 -20.34 -0.21 14.01
CA SER A 184 -19.07 -0.41 13.34
C SER A 184 -19.15 -1.71 12.55
N GLN A 185 -18.95 -1.66 11.24
CA GLN A 185 -19.05 -2.84 10.37
C GLN A 185 -18.00 -2.85 9.27
N PRO A 186 -17.40 -4.04 8.95
CA PRO A 186 -16.51 -4.20 7.83
C PRO A 186 -17.21 -3.91 6.48
N ALA A 187 -16.53 -3.13 5.65
CA ALA A 187 -16.86 -2.93 4.24
C ALA A 187 -15.61 -3.11 3.35
N ASP A 188 -14.58 -3.74 3.92
CA ASP A 188 -13.43 -4.37 3.27
C ASP A 188 -12.67 -3.47 2.28
N PHE A 189 -12.60 -2.16 2.56
CA PHE A 189 -11.96 -1.16 1.69
C PHE A 189 -12.58 -1.07 0.29
N ASP A 190 -13.79 -1.57 0.09
CA ASP A 190 -14.48 -1.68 -1.19
C ASP A 190 -15.64 -0.68 -1.31
N ARG A 191 -15.75 -0.01 -2.47
CA ARG A 191 -16.75 1.03 -2.73
C ARG A 191 -18.18 0.47 -2.73
N THR A 192 -18.38 -0.69 -3.35
CA THR A 192 -19.70 -1.33 -3.44
C THR A 192 -20.14 -1.87 -2.10
N LYS A 193 -19.23 -2.48 -1.33
CA LYS A 193 -19.51 -2.90 0.05
C LYS A 193 -19.81 -1.70 0.93
N GLY A 194 -19.04 -0.62 0.81
CA GLY A 194 -19.30 0.64 1.51
C GLY A 194 -20.70 1.18 1.26
N LEU A 195 -21.17 1.17 -0.01
CA LEU A 195 -22.53 1.52 -0.37
C LEU A 195 -23.55 0.58 0.32
N ASN A 196 -23.41 -0.72 0.15
CA ASN A 196 -24.38 -1.71 0.64
C ASN A 196 -24.48 -1.75 2.17
N VAL A 197 -23.32 -1.73 2.85
CA VAL A 197 -23.25 -1.70 4.32
C VAL A 197 -23.88 -0.42 4.83
N MET A 198 -23.56 0.74 4.24
CA MET A 198 -24.12 2.01 4.68
C MET A 198 -25.65 2.07 4.49
N GLN A 199 -26.20 1.56 3.37
CA GLN A 199 -27.66 1.47 3.18
C GLN A 199 -28.34 0.70 4.30
N ASN A 200 -27.80 -0.44 4.69
CA ASN A 200 -28.34 -1.25 5.77
C ASN A 200 -28.24 -0.52 7.12
N LEU A 201 -27.10 0.10 7.39
CA LEU A 201 -26.87 0.82 8.65
C LEU A 201 -27.74 2.07 8.80
N LEU A 202 -28.04 2.78 7.71
CA LEU A 202 -28.95 3.94 7.72
C LEU A 202 -30.35 3.56 8.18
N THR A 203 -30.87 2.42 7.74
CA THR A 203 -32.20 1.92 8.15
C THR A 203 -32.25 1.67 9.65
N ALA A 204 -31.20 1.10 10.22
CA ALA A 204 -31.13 0.79 11.65
C ALA A 204 -30.75 2.02 12.51
N ASN A 205 -30.07 3.01 11.93
CA ASN A 205 -29.49 4.14 12.65
C ASN A 205 -29.84 5.48 11.98
N PRO A 206 -31.15 5.86 11.94
CA PRO A 206 -31.57 7.08 11.23
C PRO A 206 -31.04 8.38 11.85
N ALA A 207 -30.55 8.33 13.09
CA ALA A 207 -30.05 9.48 13.82
C ALA A 207 -28.52 9.71 13.63
N VAL A 208 -27.87 9.00 12.70
CA VAL A 208 -26.45 9.19 12.41
C VAL A 208 -26.16 10.62 11.97
N GLN A 209 -25.05 11.18 12.46
CA GLN A 209 -24.62 12.54 12.19
C GLN A 209 -23.29 12.58 11.45
N ALA A 210 -22.45 11.55 11.64
CA ALA A 210 -21.19 11.43 10.92
C ALA A 210 -20.85 9.96 10.59
N VAL A 211 -20.02 9.78 9.57
CA VAL A 211 -19.47 8.47 9.17
C VAL A 211 -17.95 8.62 9.08
N PHE A 212 -17.23 7.75 9.76
CA PHE A 212 -15.81 7.51 9.47
C PHE A 212 -15.71 6.25 8.62
N ALA A 213 -15.24 6.39 7.41
CA ALA A 213 -14.87 5.26 6.56
C ALA A 213 -13.34 5.14 6.53
N GLN A 214 -12.84 3.96 6.85
CA GLN A 214 -11.39 3.74 6.98
C GLN A 214 -10.64 3.80 5.63
N ASN A 215 -11.36 4.08 4.51
CA ASN A 215 -10.75 4.53 3.26
C ASN A 215 -11.74 5.32 2.39
N ASP A 216 -11.22 5.97 1.34
CA ASP A 216 -12.01 6.80 0.41
C ASP A 216 -12.97 5.97 -0.43
N GLU A 217 -12.62 4.75 -0.81
CA GLU A 217 -13.51 3.88 -1.59
C GLU A 217 -14.80 3.61 -0.80
N MET A 218 -14.70 3.21 0.46
CA MET A 218 -15.87 3.04 1.31
C MET A 218 -16.59 4.36 1.58
N ALA A 219 -15.86 5.47 1.78
CA ALA A 219 -16.44 6.79 1.97
C ALA A 219 -17.30 7.22 0.78
N LEU A 220 -16.80 7.04 -0.45
CA LEU A 220 -17.54 7.33 -1.68
C LEU A 220 -18.77 6.43 -1.86
N GLY A 221 -18.66 5.16 -1.45
CA GLY A 221 -19.80 4.25 -1.37
C GLY A 221 -20.86 4.72 -0.37
N ALA A 222 -20.44 5.10 0.84
CA ALA A 222 -21.32 5.63 1.88
C ALA A 222 -22.03 6.92 1.46
N LEU A 223 -21.30 7.85 0.83
CA LEU A 223 -21.87 9.07 0.26
C LEU A 223 -22.99 8.76 -0.74
N ARG A 224 -22.83 7.75 -1.58
CA ARG A 224 -23.86 7.35 -2.53
C ARG A 224 -25.11 6.82 -1.81
N ALA A 225 -24.95 6.04 -0.75
CA ALA A 225 -26.07 5.56 0.10
C ALA A 225 -26.82 6.73 0.74
N LEU A 226 -26.07 7.66 1.35
CA LEU A 226 -26.61 8.86 1.99
C LEU A 226 -27.38 9.76 1.00
N GLN A 227 -26.79 10.02 -0.17
CA GLN A 227 -27.44 10.80 -1.23
C GLN A 227 -28.78 10.15 -1.69
N THR A 228 -28.77 8.83 -1.86
CA THR A 228 -29.99 8.09 -2.26
C THR A 228 -31.07 8.16 -1.20
N ALA A 229 -30.69 8.20 0.09
CA ALA A 229 -31.59 8.33 1.23
C ALA A 229 -31.99 9.79 1.55
N GLY A 230 -31.49 10.77 0.80
CA GLY A 230 -31.74 12.20 1.06
C GLY A 230 -31.03 12.75 2.30
N ARG A 231 -30.00 12.02 2.84
CA ARG A 231 -29.26 12.36 4.05
C ARG A 231 -27.94 13.06 3.72
N THR A 232 -28.03 14.21 3.06
CA THR A 232 -26.86 15.05 2.72
C THR A 232 -26.35 15.89 3.89
N ASP A 233 -27.03 15.82 5.03
CA ASP A 233 -26.69 16.43 6.31
C ASP A 233 -25.59 15.67 7.08
N VAL A 234 -25.33 14.41 6.74
CA VAL A 234 -24.37 13.55 7.42
C VAL A 234 -22.95 13.83 6.96
N LEU A 235 -22.07 14.19 7.89
CA LEU A 235 -20.64 14.37 7.62
C LEU A 235 -19.97 13.03 7.31
N VAL A 236 -19.24 12.93 6.21
CA VAL A 236 -18.44 11.73 5.88
C VAL A 236 -16.97 12.09 5.86
N VAL A 237 -16.15 11.31 6.56
CA VAL A 237 -14.70 11.41 6.57
C VAL A 237 -14.11 10.13 6.00
N GLY A 238 -13.24 10.27 5.00
CA GLY A 238 -12.50 9.20 4.37
C GLY A 238 -11.05 9.10 4.86
N PHE A 239 -10.31 8.26 4.18
CA PHE A 239 -8.88 8.03 4.41
C PHE A 239 -8.26 7.61 3.07
N ASP A 240 -7.00 7.90 2.81
CA ASP A 240 -6.15 7.63 1.65
C ASP A 240 -5.76 8.90 0.87
N GLY A 241 -6.68 9.85 0.69
CA GLY A 241 -6.43 11.00 -0.18
C GLY A 241 -6.37 10.61 -1.66
N THR A 242 -7.22 9.69 -2.08
CA THR A 242 -7.33 9.29 -3.49
C THR A 242 -7.79 10.47 -4.35
N ASN A 243 -7.49 10.43 -5.64
CA ASN A 243 -7.93 11.47 -6.57
C ASN A 243 -9.45 11.70 -6.52
N ASP A 244 -10.25 10.64 -6.38
CA ASP A 244 -11.70 10.76 -6.29
C ASP A 244 -12.14 11.26 -4.92
N GLY A 245 -11.46 10.85 -3.83
CA GLY A 245 -11.66 11.37 -2.49
C GLY A 245 -11.39 12.87 -2.42
N ILE A 246 -10.24 13.33 -2.90
CA ILE A 246 -9.87 14.76 -2.95
C ILE A 246 -10.87 15.56 -3.81
N LYS A 247 -11.29 15.04 -4.98
CA LYS A 247 -12.33 15.68 -5.78
C LYS A 247 -13.67 15.79 -5.05
N ALA A 248 -14.03 14.76 -4.26
CA ALA A 248 -15.25 14.79 -3.46
C ALA A 248 -15.17 15.81 -2.32
N VAL A 249 -14.01 15.95 -1.67
CA VAL A 249 -13.75 17.01 -0.67
C VAL A 249 -13.86 18.38 -1.31
N ASN A 250 -13.21 18.62 -2.44
CA ASN A 250 -13.22 19.93 -3.13
C ASN A 250 -14.63 20.33 -3.60
N ARG A 251 -15.51 19.36 -3.88
CA ARG A 251 -16.92 19.61 -4.19
C ARG A 251 -17.82 19.77 -2.94
N GLY A 252 -17.27 19.64 -1.76
CA GLY A 252 -18.01 19.76 -0.50
C GLY A 252 -18.97 18.59 -0.22
N VAL A 253 -18.85 17.45 -0.93
CA VAL A 253 -19.69 16.26 -0.70
C VAL A 253 -19.05 15.27 0.26
N LEU A 254 -17.72 15.19 0.32
CA LEU A 254 -16.94 14.53 1.36
C LEU A 254 -16.40 15.60 2.31
N GLY A 255 -16.60 15.44 3.61
CA GLY A 255 -16.20 16.46 4.59
C GLY A 255 -14.69 16.59 4.71
N ALA A 256 -13.98 15.46 4.72
CA ALA A 256 -12.52 15.40 4.73
C ALA A 256 -12.03 14.02 4.27
N THR A 257 -10.74 13.95 3.92
CA THR A 257 -9.99 12.69 3.85
C THR A 257 -8.65 12.86 4.55
N ILE A 258 -8.22 11.82 5.29
CA ILE A 258 -6.86 11.75 5.82
C ILE A 258 -5.97 11.21 4.70
N ALA A 259 -5.29 12.13 4.03
CA ALA A 259 -4.47 11.77 2.88
C ALA A 259 -3.18 11.08 3.32
N GLN A 260 -2.94 9.93 2.72
CA GLN A 260 -1.65 9.26 2.67
C GLN A 260 -0.90 9.72 1.42
N ARG A 261 0.34 9.30 1.30
CA ARG A 261 1.20 9.58 0.15
C ARG A 261 1.60 8.25 -0.50
N PRO A 262 0.67 7.55 -1.21
CA PRO A 262 0.98 6.26 -1.86
C PRO A 262 2.11 6.39 -2.89
N ASP A 263 2.24 7.56 -3.53
CA ASP A 263 3.37 7.89 -4.38
C ASP A 263 4.70 7.83 -3.62
N GLN A 264 4.77 8.39 -2.41
CA GLN A 264 5.97 8.36 -1.59
C GLN A 264 6.23 6.96 -1.02
N ILE A 265 5.20 6.21 -0.63
CA ILE A 265 5.37 4.83 -0.17
C ILE A 265 6.05 3.99 -1.26
N GLY A 266 5.60 4.11 -2.51
CA GLY A 266 6.21 3.41 -3.64
C GLY A 266 7.66 3.84 -3.91
N ILE A 267 7.92 5.15 -3.96
CA ILE A 267 9.28 5.71 -4.19
C ILE A 267 10.22 5.29 -3.06
N ILE A 268 9.84 5.51 -1.80
CA ILE A 268 10.67 5.20 -0.63
C ILE A 268 10.90 3.69 -0.53
N GLY A 269 9.90 2.87 -0.85
CA GLY A 269 10.02 1.41 -0.90
C GLY A 269 11.13 0.97 -1.86
N ILE A 270 11.18 1.51 -3.08
CA ILE A 270 12.22 1.22 -4.06
C ILE A 270 13.59 1.77 -3.63
N GLN A 271 13.64 2.99 -3.09
CA GLN A 271 14.90 3.57 -2.58
C GLN A 271 15.45 2.77 -1.39
N THR A 272 14.57 2.26 -0.53
CA THR A 272 14.96 1.36 0.57
C THR A 272 15.49 0.03 0.03
N ALA A 273 14.85 -0.53 -1.01
CA ALA A 273 15.33 -1.73 -1.68
C ALA A 273 16.72 -1.53 -2.30
N ASP A 274 16.95 -0.41 -2.97
CA ASP A 274 18.26 -0.06 -3.57
C ASP A 274 19.36 0.01 -2.51
N LYS A 275 19.10 0.66 -1.37
CA LYS A 275 20.06 0.71 -0.24
C LYS A 275 20.38 -0.69 0.30
N ILE A 276 19.37 -1.52 0.51
CA ILE A 276 19.56 -2.90 1.00
C ILE A 276 20.40 -3.72 0.01
N LEU A 277 20.12 -3.61 -1.29
CA LEU A 277 20.87 -4.33 -2.34
C LEU A 277 22.34 -3.86 -2.44
N LYS A 278 22.63 -2.61 -2.08
CA LYS A 278 23.97 -2.04 -1.96
C LYS A 278 24.68 -2.40 -0.64
N GLY A 279 24.02 -3.10 0.27
CA GLY A 279 24.54 -3.46 1.58
C GLY A 279 24.54 -2.32 2.60
N GLU A 280 23.76 -1.27 2.34
CA GLU A 280 23.60 -0.14 3.25
C GLU A 280 22.59 -0.47 4.37
N LYS A 281 22.76 0.18 5.52
CA LYS A 281 21.78 0.07 6.61
C LYS A 281 20.57 0.92 6.32
N VAL A 282 19.39 0.39 6.66
CA VAL A 282 18.12 1.10 6.58
C VAL A 282 17.42 1.09 7.94
N ASP A 283 16.55 2.06 8.16
CA ASP A 283 15.74 2.09 9.37
C ASP A 283 14.67 0.98 9.33
N PRO A 284 14.38 0.33 10.45
CA PRO A 284 13.39 -0.75 10.51
C PRO A 284 11.96 -0.26 10.23
N THR A 285 11.70 1.05 10.45
CA THR A 285 10.42 1.69 10.13
C THR A 285 10.66 3.05 9.54
N ILE A 286 10.07 3.32 8.38
CA ILE A 286 10.17 4.58 7.67
C ILE A 286 8.77 5.18 7.56
N PRO A 287 8.46 6.23 8.37
CA PRO A 287 7.15 6.86 8.36
C PRO A 287 6.95 7.71 7.10
N VAL A 288 5.73 7.68 6.57
CA VAL A 288 5.27 8.55 5.50
C VAL A 288 4.18 9.47 6.06
N GLU A 289 4.32 10.77 5.82
CA GLU A 289 3.45 11.80 6.42
C GLU A 289 1.97 11.66 6.01
N LEU A 290 1.10 12.08 6.92
CA LEU A 290 -0.34 12.21 6.72
C LEU A 290 -0.73 13.68 6.63
N GLU A 291 -1.79 13.97 5.88
CA GLU A 291 -2.37 15.30 5.76
C GLU A 291 -3.90 15.23 5.91
N LEU A 292 -4.48 16.09 6.73
CA LEU A 292 -5.93 16.30 6.76
C LEU A 292 -6.33 17.21 5.59
N VAL A 293 -7.00 16.66 4.59
CA VAL A 293 -7.51 17.39 3.43
C VAL A 293 -8.96 17.76 3.66
N THR A 294 -9.25 19.06 3.67
CA THR A 294 -10.58 19.64 3.81
C THR A 294 -10.88 20.57 2.65
N GLN A 295 -12.13 20.95 2.45
CA GLN A 295 -12.50 21.97 1.47
C GLN A 295 -11.80 23.31 1.82
N LYS A 296 -11.15 23.90 0.81
CA LYS A 296 -10.49 25.21 0.93
C LYS A 296 -11.48 26.35 0.82
#